data_8e3bae0133abc67fe597ed04a06b0e0e
#
_entry.id   8e3bae0133abc67fe597ed04a06b0e0e
#
_cell.length_a   1.000
_cell.length_b   1.000
_cell.length_c   1.000
_cell.angle_alpha   90.00
_cell.angle_beta   90.00
_cell.angle_gamma   90.00
#
_symmetry.space_group_name_H-M   'P 1'
#
loop_
_entity.id
_entity.type
_entity.pdbx_description
1 polymer ?
#
loop_
_entity_poly.entity_id
_entity_poly.type
_entity_poly.pdbx_seq_one_letter_code
_entity_poly.pdbx_strand_id
1 'polypeptide(L)'
;MLGMEMVPTDRHDLHLLKYSNKLILKPLPEYLLDYDFWQTHICGTKWMHESASGFLLSYIWILTTPLDLQIAKDLYIVPSWVDWPWWKDFVRHFFTAIDVNALDQVNERYHFGILRLGRVNAIYRIRYLPTHFVRGYLYGYNRYVKFFQRNFAWVLIVCVLFSLVLSAMQVGSGLSQLRDNHAFIGASYVFVVFCIVSVLAVLAIVGVIFCIIFLYNMVSAIRHVSREQGERAKLARARQDGNKIA
;
A
#
# COMPACT_ATOMS: atom_id res chain seq x y z
N MET A 1 1.90 -13.54 -16.98
CA MET A 1 1.84 -12.89 -15.65
C MET A 1 3.11 -13.19 -14.88
N LEU A 2 3.97 -12.22 -14.68
CA LEU A 2 5.35 -12.38 -14.19
C LEU A 2 5.41 -12.69 -12.69
N GLY A 3 5.10 -13.93 -12.29
CA GLY A 3 5.33 -14.41 -10.91
C GLY A 3 4.63 -13.63 -9.79
N MET A 4 3.55 -12.90 -10.10
CA MET A 4 2.76 -12.17 -9.12
C MET A 4 1.54 -12.99 -8.69
N GLU A 5 1.30 -13.05 -7.39
CA GLU A 5 0.08 -13.62 -6.82
C GLU A 5 -1.10 -12.65 -7.03
N MET A 6 -2.18 -13.13 -7.66
CA MET A 6 -3.38 -12.33 -7.85
C MET A 6 -4.32 -12.49 -6.66
N VAL A 7 -4.84 -11.36 -6.17
CA VAL A 7 -5.77 -11.32 -5.05
C VAL A 7 -7.07 -10.66 -5.51
N PRO A 8 -8.19 -11.39 -5.60
CA PRO A 8 -9.47 -10.81 -5.94
C PRO A 8 -9.98 -9.86 -4.85
N THR A 9 -10.67 -8.79 -5.24
CA THR A 9 -11.30 -7.83 -4.33
C THR A 9 -12.55 -7.22 -4.95
N ASP A 10 -13.58 -6.99 -4.16
CA ASP A 10 -14.77 -6.26 -4.61
C ASP A 10 -14.56 -4.74 -4.69
N ARG A 11 -13.52 -4.24 -4.08
CA ARG A 11 -13.22 -2.81 -4.03
C ARG A 11 -12.61 -2.31 -5.33
N HIS A 12 -13.34 -1.41 -6.01
CA HIS A 12 -12.90 -0.81 -7.28
C HIS A 12 -11.64 0.07 -7.13
N ASP A 13 -11.50 0.76 -6.00
CA ASP A 13 -10.36 1.63 -5.71
C ASP A 13 -9.04 0.87 -5.54
N LEU A 14 -9.08 -0.43 -5.27
CA LEU A 14 -7.90 -1.29 -5.12
C LEU A 14 -7.52 -2.04 -6.41
N HIS A 15 -8.35 -1.96 -7.44
CA HIS A 15 -8.05 -2.61 -8.72
C HIS A 15 -6.72 -2.10 -9.32
N LEU A 16 -5.89 -2.99 -9.89
CA LEU A 16 -4.54 -2.72 -10.40
C LEU A 16 -3.52 -2.26 -9.36
N LEU A 17 -3.78 -2.46 -8.08
CA LEU A 17 -2.83 -2.08 -7.04
C LEU A 17 -1.84 -3.21 -6.75
N LYS A 18 -0.55 -2.93 -6.96
CA LYS A 18 0.53 -3.86 -6.65
C LYS A 18 1.08 -3.60 -5.24
N TYR A 19 1.07 -4.64 -4.42
CA TYR A 19 1.66 -4.64 -3.08
C TYR A 19 2.60 -5.84 -2.90
N SER A 20 3.89 -5.60 -2.74
CA SER A 20 4.93 -6.64 -2.70
C SER A 20 4.86 -7.51 -3.97
N ASN A 21 4.56 -8.79 -3.85
CA ASN A 21 4.38 -9.74 -4.96
C ASN A 21 2.91 -9.98 -5.31
N LYS A 22 1.98 -9.21 -4.74
CA LYS A 22 0.54 -9.36 -4.93
C LYS A 22 0.00 -8.27 -5.84
N LEU A 23 -0.84 -8.66 -6.79
CA LEU A 23 -1.63 -7.76 -7.63
C LEU A 23 -3.10 -7.89 -7.24
N ILE A 24 -3.69 -6.79 -6.80
CA ILE A 24 -5.09 -6.76 -6.38
C ILE A 24 -5.94 -6.45 -7.61
N LEU A 25 -6.93 -7.32 -7.87
CA LEU A 25 -7.80 -7.21 -9.03
C LEU A 25 -9.27 -7.31 -8.60
N LYS A 26 -10.10 -6.42 -9.12
CA LYS A 26 -11.55 -6.55 -9.01
C LYS A 26 -12.03 -7.53 -10.10
N PRO A 27 -12.80 -8.56 -9.80
CA PRO A 27 -13.35 -9.47 -10.81
C PRO A 27 -14.08 -8.71 -11.94
N LEU A 28 -13.93 -9.19 -13.17
CA LEU A 28 -14.57 -8.63 -14.36
C LEU A 28 -16.06 -8.99 -14.34
N PRO A 29 -16.96 -8.01 -14.17
CA PRO A 29 -18.39 -8.29 -14.18
C PRO A 29 -18.88 -8.66 -15.58
N GLU A 30 -19.76 -9.64 -15.68
CA GLU A 30 -20.31 -10.12 -16.96
C GLU A 30 -21.02 -9.00 -17.73
N TYR A 31 -21.74 -8.14 -17.04
CA TYR A 31 -22.49 -7.03 -17.67
C TYR A 31 -21.60 -6.02 -18.42
N LEU A 32 -20.30 -5.95 -18.09
CA LEU A 32 -19.35 -5.10 -18.86
C LEU A 32 -18.95 -5.72 -20.19
N LEU A 33 -19.25 -6.99 -20.41
CA LEU A 33 -19.03 -7.69 -21.68
C LEU A 33 -20.30 -7.77 -22.53
N ASP A 34 -21.40 -7.20 -22.06
CA ASP A 34 -22.68 -7.15 -22.73
C ASP A 34 -22.87 -5.82 -23.46
N TYR A 35 -23.13 -5.89 -24.78
CA TYR A 35 -23.32 -4.73 -25.62
C TYR A 35 -24.59 -3.94 -25.26
N ASP A 36 -25.70 -4.60 -24.97
CA ASP A 36 -26.97 -3.96 -24.64
C ASP A 36 -26.89 -3.18 -23.33
N PHE A 37 -26.16 -3.73 -22.37
CA PHE A 37 -25.87 -3.04 -21.12
C PHE A 37 -25.05 -1.76 -21.35
N TRP A 38 -24.05 -1.82 -22.24
CA TRP A 38 -23.25 -0.63 -22.59
C TRP A 38 -24.09 0.47 -23.18
N GLN A 39 -24.93 0.15 -24.16
CA GLN A 39 -25.79 1.13 -24.83
C GLN A 39 -26.78 1.76 -23.86
N THR A 40 -27.37 0.98 -22.97
CA THR A 40 -28.43 1.42 -22.08
C THR A 40 -27.93 2.20 -20.87
N HIS A 41 -26.80 1.75 -20.28
CA HIS A 41 -26.38 2.24 -18.97
C HIS A 41 -25.04 2.98 -18.96
N ILE A 42 -24.14 2.70 -19.90
CA ILE A 42 -22.78 3.23 -19.85
C ILE A 42 -22.58 4.39 -20.82
N CYS A 43 -23.05 4.26 -22.07
CA CYS A 43 -22.82 5.27 -23.11
C CYS A 43 -23.48 6.62 -22.83
N GLY A 44 -24.54 6.65 -22.02
CA GLY A 44 -25.26 7.90 -21.68
C GLY A 44 -24.48 8.86 -20.78
N THR A 45 -23.42 8.39 -20.11
CA THR A 45 -22.64 9.20 -19.16
C THR A 45 -21.15 9.09 -19.47
N LYS A 46 -20.53 10.18 -19.88
CA LYS A 46 -19.10 10.24 -20.24
C LYS A 46 -18.19 9.63 -19.17
N TRP A 47 -18.39 9.99 -17.91
CA TRP A 47 -17.57 9.47 -16.80
C TRP A 47 -17.71 7.94 -16.63
N MET A 48 -18.91 7.40 -16.79
CA MET A 48 -19.12 5.94 -16.71
C MET A 48 -18.44 5.22 -17.87
N HIS A 49 -18.59 5.78 -19.09
CA HIS A 49 -17.93 5.25 -20.28
C HIS A 49 -16.40 5.21 -20.12
N GLU A 50 -15.79 6.32 -19.72
CA GLU A 50 -14.34 6.42 -19.50
C GLU A 50 -13.86 5.44 -18.42
N SER A 51 -14.62 5.28 -17.34
CA SER A 51 -14.28 4.37 -16.25
C SER A 51 -14.41 2.91 -16.66
N ALA A 52 -15.47 2.53 -17.37
CA ALA A 52 -15.70 1.19 -17.87
C ALA A 52 -14.66 0.81 -18.95
N SER A 53 -14.39 1.72 -19.89
CA SER A 53 -13.36 1.54 -20.91
C SER A 53 -11.99 1.32 -20.31
N GLY A 54 -11.62 2.13 -19.31
CA GLY A 54 -10.35 1.97 -18.59
C GLY A 54 -10.26 0.66 -17.82
N PHE A 55 -11.37 0.24 -17.23
CA PHE A 55 -11.42 -1.03 -16.52
C PHE A 55 -11.23 -2.21 -17.46
N LEU A 56 -11.89 -2.25 -18.64
CA LEU A 56 -11.69 -3.26 -19.66
C LEU A 56 -10.27 -3.24 -20.24
N LEU A 57 -9.74 -2.05 -20.53
CA LEU A 57 -8.37 -1.89 -21.02
C LEU A 57 -7.35 -2.50 -20.06
N SER A 58 -7.58 -2.38 -18.76
CA SER A 58 -6.72 -2.98 -17.75
C SER A 58 -6.65 -4.50 -17.83
N TYR A 59 -7.76 -5.15 -18.16
CA TYR A 59 -7.82 -6.60 -18.40
C TYR A 59 -7.12 -7.00 -19.70
N ILE A 60 -7.25 -6.19 -20.75
CA ILE A 60 -6.52 -6.41 -22.02
C ILE A 60 -5.01 -6.41 -21.78
N TRP A 61 -4.50 -5.54 -20.93
CA TRP A 61 -3.07 -5.51 -20.57
C TRP A 61 -2.60 -6.70 -19.72
N ILE A 62 -3.51 -7.29 -18.93
CA ILE A 62 -3.17 -8.40 -18.05
C ILE A 62 -3.33 -9.75 -18.74
N LEU A 63 -4.37 -9.92 -19.56
CA LEU A 63 -4.71 -11.18 -20.23
C LEU A 63 -4.10 -11.21 -21.64
N THR A 64 -2.81 -11.44 -21.72
CA THR A 64 -2.07 -11.40 -22.97
C THR A 64 -1.87 -12.79 -23.60
N THR A 65 -2.04 -13.85 -22.82
CA THR A 65 -1.85 -15.24 -23.26
C THR A 65 -3.02 -16.13 -22.84
N PRO A 66 -3.23 -17.29 -23.52
CA PRO A 66 -4.24 -18.27 -23.08
C PRO A 66 -4.04 -18.74 -21.65
N LEU A 67 -2.78 -18.82 -21.20
CA LEU A 67 -2.45 -19.23 -19.84
C LEU A 67 -2.91 -18.18 -18.82
N ASP A 68 -2.73 -16.88 -19.14
CA ASP A 68 -3.21 -15.78 -18.27
C ASP A 68 -4.72 -15.84 -18.10
N LEU A 69 -5.44 -16.12 -19.19
CA LEU A 69 -6.90 -16.27 -19.17
C LEU A 69 -7.33 -17.47 -18.29
N GLN A 70 -6.63 -18.61 -18.42
CA GLN A 70 -6.93 -19.80 -17.62
C GLN A 70 -6.72 -19.51 -16.13
N ILE A 71 -5.59 -18.92 -15.76
CA ILE A 71 -5.31 -18.54 -14.37
C ILE A 71 -6.36 -17.55 -13.83
N ALA A 72 -6.80 -16.58 -14.65
CA ALA A 72 -7.84 -15.64 -14.26
C ALA A 72 -9.21 -16.29 -14.04
N LYS A 73 -9.55 -17.33 -14.82
CA LYS A 73 -10.75 -18.16 -14.62
C LYS A 73 -10.67 -18.96 -13.32
N ASP A 74 -9.55 -19.63 -13.07
CA ASP A 74 -9.34 -20.46 -11.88
C ASP A 74 -9.45 -19.62 -10.59
N LEU A 75 -9.15 -18.33 -10.68
CA LEU A 75 -9.29 -17.35 -9.58
C LEU A 75 -10.63 -16.60 -9.57
N TYR A 76 -11.58 -16.98 -10.42
CA TYR A 76 -12.88 -16.31 -10.56
C TYR A 76 -12.79 -14.79 -10.85
N ILE A 77 -11.70 -14.39 -11.50
CA ILE A 77 -11.47 -12.97 -11.87
C ILE A 77 -12.13 -12.66 -13.21
N VAL A 78 -12.29 -13.66 -14.07
CA VAL A 78 -12.96 -13.55 -15.37
C VAL A 78 -14.09 -14.59 -15.44
N PRO A 79 -15.23 -14.27 -16.07
CA PRO A 79 -16.33 -15.23 -16.26
C PRO A 79 -15.87 -16.51 -16.93
N SER A 80 -16.40 -17.65 -16.49
CA SER A 80 -15.98 -18.99 -16.96
C SER A 80 -16.24 -19.24 -18.44
N TRP A 81 -17.28 -18.60 -19.02
CA TRP A 81 -17.67 -18.75 -20.42
C TRP A 81 -16.75 -18.03 -21.41
N VAL A 82 -15.92 -17.04 -20.95
CA VAL A 82 -14.98 -16.31 -21.82
C VAL A 82 -13.88 -17.27 -22.26
N ASP A 83 -13.83 -17.61 -23.54
CA ASP A 83 -12.75 -18.40 -24.11
C ASP A 83 -11.70 -17.53 -24.82
N TRP A 84 -10.57 -18.15 -25.20
CA TRP A 84 -9.47 -17.41 -25.81
C TRP A 84 -9.78 -16.87 -27.21
N PRO A 85 -10.45 -17.61 -28.12
CA PRO A 85 -10.90 -17.07 -29.40
C PRO A 85 -11.81 -15.85 -29.26
N TRP A 86 -12.83 -15.95 -28.39
CA TRP A 86 -13.74 -14.87 -28.10
C TRP A 86 -12.99 -13.65 -27.53
N TRP A 87 -12.09 -13.86 -26.56
CA TRP A 87 -11.30 -12.79 -25.96
C TRP A 87 -10.45 -12.04 -26.99
N LYS A 88 -9.80 -12.75 -27.92
CA LYS A 88 -9.03 -12.10 -29.01
C LYS A 88 -9.91 -11.25 -29.93
N ASP A 89 -11.08 -11.71 -30.27
CA ASP A 89 -12.01 -10.95 -31.12
C ASP A 89 -12.56 -9.74 -30.36
N PHE A 90 -12.88 -9.87 -29.10
CA PHE A 90 -13.25 -8.76 -28.23
C PHE A 90 -12.14 -7.70 -28.19
N VAL A 91 -10.91 -8.09 -27.96
CA VAL A 91 -9.74 -7.17 -27.91
C VAL A 91 -9.56 -6.46 -29.25
N ARG A 92 -9.73 -7.16 -30.38
CA ARG A 92 -9.64 -6.56 -31.69
C ARG A 92 -10.70 -5.47 -31.90
N HIS A 93 -11.94 -5.75 -31.56
CA HIS A 93 -13.03 -4.77 -31.66
C HIS A 93 -12.82 -3.60 -30.69
N PHE A 94 -12.35 -3.88 -29.48
CA PHE A 94 -12.04 -2.84 -28.51
C PHE A 94 -11.01 -1.83 -29.03
N PHE A 95 -9.94 -2.29 -29.69
CA PHE A 95 -8.91 -1.42 -30.26
C PHE A 95 -9.37 -0.68 -31.52
N THR A 96 -10.45 -1.08 -32.17
CA THR A 96 -11.05 -0.28 -33.25
C THR A 96 -11.91 0.85 -32.69
N ALA A 97 -12.45 0.70 -31.48
CA ALA A 97 -13.34 1.67 -30.85
C ALA A 97 -12.58 2.68 -29.95
N ILE A 98 -11.47 2.28 -29.36
CA ILE A 98 -10.70 3.10 -28.41
C ILE A 98 -9.25 3.22 -28.86
N ASP A 99 -8.79 4.47 -29.00
CA ASP A 99 -7.38 4.75 -29.28
C ASP A 99 -6.55 4.63 -28.00
N VAL A 100 -5.78 3.52 -27.93
CA VAL A 100 -4.87 3.25 -26.80
C VAL A 100 -3.66 4.18 -26.71
N ASN A 101 -3.37 4.94 -27.76
CA ASN A 101 -2.25 5.90 -27.73
C ASN A 101 -2.73 7.25 -27.17
N ALA A 102 -3.94 7.67 -27.53
CA ALA A 102 -4.51 8.92 -27.07
C ALA A 102 -5.09 8.81 -25.65
N LEU A 103 -5.71 7.66 -25.31
CA LEU A 103 -6.41 7.39 -24.03
C LEU A 103 -7.45 8.43 -23.63
N ASP A 104 -7.96 9.21 -24.58
CA ASP A 104 -8.91 10.30 -24.40
C ASP A 104 -10.31 9.83 -23.93
N GLN A 105 -10.62 8.55 -24.24
CA GLN A 105 -11.86 7.87 -23.83
C GLN A 105 -11.67 6.98 -22.60
N VAL A 106 -10.54 7.12 -21.91
CA VAL A 106 -10.16 6.28 -20.78
C VAL A 106 -9.95 7.16 -19.55
N ASN A 107 -10.48 6.76 -18.42
CA ASN A 107 -10.31 7.49 -17.17
C ASN A 107 -8.82 7.58 -16.79
N GLU A 108 -8.37 8.76 -16.37
CA GLU A 108 -6.96 9.09 -16.03
C GLU A 108 -6.33 8.09 -15.06
N ARG A 109 -7.11 7.46 -14.19
CA ARG A 109 -6.64 6.42 -13.27
C ARG A 109 -5.95 5.27 -14.00
N TYR A 110 -6.41 4.90 -15.19
CA TYR A 110 -5.89 3.76 -15.94
C TYR A 110 -4.72 4.12 -16.86
N HIS A 111 -4.43 5.40 -17.08
CA HIS A 111 -3.30 5.86 -17.90
C HIS A 111 -1.94 5.36 -17.38
N PHE A 112 -1.84 5.10 -16.07
CA PHE A 112 -0.58 4.65 -15.43
C PHE A 112 -0.47 3.14 -15.26
N GLY A 113 -1.46 2.36 -15.69
CA GLY A 113 -1.50 0.90 -15.56
C GLY A 113 -1.42 0.44 -14.09
N ILE A 114 -0.49 -0.49 -13.81
CA ILE A 114 -0.32 -1.08 -12.46
C ILE A 114 0.27 -0.06 -11.49
N LEU A 115 -0.51 0.32 -10.50
CA LEU A 115 -0.12 1.26 -9.45
C LEU A 115 0.65 0.56 -8.32
N ARG A 116 1.81 1.07 -7.96
CA ARG A 116 2.56 0.55 -6.81
C ARG A 116 2.05 1.19 -5.52
N LEU A 117 1.55 0.37 -4.59
CA LEU A 117 1.03 0.85 -3.29
C LEU A 117 2.01 1.79 -2.56
N GLY A 118 3.31 1.53 -2.65
CA GLY A 118 4.33 2.39 -2.04
C GLY A 118 4.33 3.82 -2.59
N ARG A 119 4.19 3.97 -3.92
CA ARG A 119 4.11 5.30 -4.58
C ARG A 119 2.79 6.00 -4.27
N VAL A 120 1.67 5.28 -4.39
CA VAL A 120 0.34 5.82 -4.05
C VAL A 120 0.32 6.32 -2.61
N ASN A 121 0.87 5.57 -1.68
CA ASN A 121 0.97 5.98 -0.29
C ASN A 121 1.89 7.19 -0.06
N ALA A 122 3.00 7.30 -0.80
CA ALA A 122 3.88 8.47 -0.70
C ALA A 122 3.18 9.74 -1.18
N ILE A 123 2.53 9.69 -2.35
CA ILE A 123 1.76 10.79 -2.91
C ILE A 123 0.61 11.18 -1.97
N TYR A 124 -0.13 10.17 -1.49
CA TYR A 124 -1.28 10.41 -0.60
C TYR A 124 -0.86 11.05 0.73
N ARG A 125 0.30 10.66 1.28
CA ARG A 125 0.88 11.27 2.49
C ARG A 125 1.27 12.72 2.27
N ILE A 126 1.91 13.04 1.14
CA ILE A 126 2.34 14.40 0.83
C ILE A 126 1.13 15.31 0.63
N ARG A 127 0.13 14.84 -0.15
CA ARG A 127 -1.05 15.64 -0.48
C ARG A 127 -1.99 15.85 0.71
N TYR A 128 -2.06 14.89 1.62
CA TYR A 128 -2.95 14.91 2.79
C TYR A 128 -2.14 14.90 4.11
N LEU A 129 -1.04 15.64 4.16
CA LEU A 129 -0.09 15.72 5.27
C LEU A 129 -0.76 15.82 6.66
N PRO A 130 -1.79 16.67 6.89
CA PRO A 130 -2.35 16.83 8.23
C PRO A 130 -3.21 15.64 8.68
N THR A 131 -3.75 14.83 7.79
CA THR A 131 -4.74 13.80 8.13
C THR A 131 -4.29 12.36 7.87
N HIS A 132 -3.41 12.15 6.88
CA HIS A 132 -3.07 10.81 6.38
C HIS A 132 -1.56 10.49 6.36
N PHE A 133 -0.74 11.32 7.01
CA PHE A 133 0.72 11.14 7.01
C PHE A 133 1.17 9.76 7.48
N VAL A 134 0.52 9.21 8.50
CA VAL A 134 0.83 7.87 9.03
C VAL A 134 0.00 6.79 8.36
N ARG A 135 -1.28 7.05 8.12
CA ARG A 135 -2.23 6.04 7.62
C ARG A 135 -1.98 5.64 6.16
N GLY A 136 -1.63 6.59 5.29
CA GLY A 136 -1.51 6.37 3.85
C GLY A 136 -2.84 5.99 3.20
N TYR A 137 -2.82 5.57 1.93
CA TYR A 137 -4.01 5.19 1.17
C TYR A 137 -4.62 3.86 1.62
N LEU A 138 -3.79 2.84 1.81
CA LEU A 138 -4.23 1.53 2.29
C LEU A 138 -3.50 1.18 3.59
N TYR A 139 -4.26 1.00 4.66
CA TYR A 139 -3.75 0.60 5.97
C TYR A 139 -3.55 -0.91 6.02
N GLY A 140 -2.31 -1.38 5.86
CA GLY A 140 -1.95 -2.80 6.03
C GLY A 140 -1.32 -3.05 7.38
N TYR A 141 -1.85 -4.01 8.13
CA TYR A 141 -1.46 -4.40 9.50
C TYR A 141 0.05 -4.65 9.70
N ASN A 142 0.77 -5.06 8.65
CA ASN A 142 2.19 -5.40 8.71
C ASN A 142 3.17 -4.24 8.44
N ARG A 143 2.71 -3.00 8.39
CA ARG A 143 3.55 -1.85 8.00
C ARG A 143 4.56 -1.44 9.04
N TYR A 144 4.18 -1.48 10.31
CA TYR A 144 5.07 -1.11 11.40
C TYR A 144 6.25 -2.07 11.46
N VAL A 145 6.00 -3.37 11.40
CA VAL A 145 7.05 -4.40 11.41
C VAL A 145 8.00 -4.23 10.23
N LYS A 146 7.50 -4.07 9.00
CA LYS A 146 8.34 -3.86 7.80
C LYS A 146 9.08 -2.52 7.82
N PHE A 147 8.47 -1.47 8.34
CA PHE A 147 9.13 -0.18 8.51
C PHE A 147 10.30 -0.28 9.49
N PHE A 148 10.08 -0.89 10.65
CA PHE A 148 11.12 -1.12 11.65
C PHE A 148 12.21 -2.05 11.11
N GLN A 149 11.88 -3.18 10.53
CA GLN A 149 12.85 -4.10 9.95
C GLN A 149 13.75 -3.44 8.90
N ARG A 150 13.21 -2.61 8.03
CA ARG A 150 13.98 -1.96 6.97
C ARG A 150 14.85 -0.81 7.46
N ASN A 151 14.34 -0.03 8.41
CA ASN A 151 15.02 1.20 8.84
C ASN A 151 15.94 0.96 10.05
N PHE A 152 15.74 -0.10 10.82
CA PHE A 152 16.49 -0.36 12.05
C PHE A 152 17.43 -1.59 11.96
N ALA A 153 17.53 -2.24 10.80
CA ALA A 153 18.48 -3.35 10.62
C ALA A 153 19.94 -2.93 10.88
N TRP A 154 20.31 -1.69 10.52
CA TRP A 154 21.65 -1.15 10.79
C TRP A 154 21.92 -0.99 12.29
N VAL A 155 20.92 -0.72 13.12
CA VAL A 155 21.06 -0.62 14.58
C VAL A 155 21.53 -1.95 15.14
N LEU A 156 20.99 -3.08 14.66
CA LEU A 156 21.43 -4.41 15.08
C LEU A 156 22.91 -4.64 14.74
N ILE A 157 23.35 -4.23 13.55
CA ILE A 157 24.75 -4.34 13.14
C ILE A 157 25.66 -3.54 14.08
N VAL A 158 25.29 -2.32 14.40
CA VAL A 158 26.03 -1.45 15.33
C VAL A 158 26.08 -2.06 16.75
N CYS A 159 24.95 -2.60 17.23
CA CYS A 159 24.91 -3.29 18.53
C CYS A 159 25.85 -4.52 18.57
N VAL A 160 25.89 -5.31 17.50
CA VAL A 160 26.80 -6.47 17.40
C VAL A 160 28.25 -6.01 17.41
N LEU A 161 28.60 -4.96 16.67
CA LEU A 161 29.95 -4.41 16.66
C LEU A 161 30.37 -3.90 18.06
N PHE A 162 29.48 -3.17 18.74
CA PHE A 162 29.74 -2.73 20.11
C PHE A 162 29.96 -3.91 21.08
N SER A 163 29.11 -4.94 20.96
CA SER A 163 29.25 -6.16 21.78
C SER A 163 30.61 -6.87 21.54
N LEU A 164 31.05 -6.90 20.28
CA LEU A 164 32.34 -7.51 19.92
C LEU A 164 33.52 -6.75 20.53
N VAL A 165 33.52 -5.43 20.46
CA VAL A 165 34.57 -4.57 21.05
C VAL A 165 34.53 -4.66 22.57
N LEU A 166 33.35 -4.65 23.20
CA LEU A 166 33.25 -4.83 24.66
C LEU A 166 33.77 -6.19 25.09
N SER A 167 33.48 -7.26 24.37
CA SER A 167 34.01 -8.60 24.64
C SER A 167 35.54 -8.66 24.50
N ALA A 168 36.11 -8.02 23.48
CA ALA A 168 37.56 -7.92 23.30
C ALA A 168 38.20 -7.15 24.44
N MET A 169 37.63 -6.05 24.91
CA MET A 169 38.10 -5.29 26.06
C MET A 169 38.01 -6.09 27.35
N GLN A 170 36.95 -6.88 27.52
CA GLN A 170 36.79 -7.78 28.67
C GLN A 170 37.92 -8.87 28.71
N VAL A 171 38.24 -9.46 27.58
CA VAL A 171 39.37 -10.40 27.47
C VAL A 171 40.68 -9.69 27.73
N GLY A 172 40.88 -8.48 27.15
CA GLY A 172 42.08 -7.67 27.36
C GLY A 172 42.32 -7.31 28.82
N SER A 173 41.26 -7.02 29.59
CA SER A 173 41.38 -6.74 31.04
C SER A 173 41.81 -7.94 31.88
N GLY A 174 41.65 -9.16 31.34
CA GLY A 174 42.15 -10.39 31.95
C GLY A 174 43.66 -10.67 31.73
N LEU A 175 44.29 -9.96 30.77
CA LEU A 175 45.72 -10.11 30.47
C LEU A 175 46.58 -9.21 31.37
N SER A 176 47.58 -9.79 32.07
CA SER A 176 48.44 -9.06 33.01
C SER A 176 49.13 -7.83 32.39
N GLN A 177 49.51 -7.91 31.10
CA GLN A 177 50.18 -6.82 30.38
C GLN A 177 49.27 -5.61 30.09
N LEU A 178 47.96 -5.79 29.93
CA LEU A 178 46.99 -4.76 29.65
C LEU A 178 46.28 -4.26 30.91
N ARG A 179 46.17 -5.08 31.92
CA ARG A 179 45.47 -4.82 33.18
C ARG A 179 46.06 -3.60 33.93
N ASP A 180 47.37 -3.43 33.90
CA ASP A 180 48.06 -2.35 34.62
C ASP A 180 48.32 -1.12 33.72
N ASN A 181 47.88 -1.15 32.49
CA ASN A 181 48.06 -0.04 31.55
C ASN A 181 46.94 0.99 31.73
N HIS A 182 47.29 2.15 32.30
CA HIS A 182 46.37 3.27 32.55
C HIS A 182 45.65 3.76 31.28
N ALA A 183 46.33 3.74 30.13
CA ALA A 183 45.72 4.17 28.86
C ALA A 183 44.62 3.18 28.42
N PHE A 184 44.83 1.89 28.57
CA PHE A 184 43.85 0.85 28.24
C PHE A 184 42.62 0.91 29.18
N ILE A 185 42.84 1.08 30.48
CA ILE A 185 41.79 1.22 31.48
C ILE A 185 40.92 2.47 31.17
N GLY A 186 41.56 3.61 30.93
CA GLY A 186 40.87 4.85 30.59
C GLY A 186 40.06 4.73 29.31
N ALA A 187 40.63 4.19 28.23
CA ALA A 187 39.95 3.94 26.97
C ALA A 187 38.74 2.99 27.13
N SER A 188 38.93 1.91 27.90
CA SER A 188 37.85 0.94 28.17
C SER A 188 36.70 1.57 28.93
N TYR A 189 36.98 2.37 29.95
CA TYR A 189 35.95 3.10 30.71
C TYR A 189 35.16 4.05 29.84
N VAL A 190 35.86 4.91 29.08
CA VAL A 190 35.20 5.90 28.16
C VAL A 190 34.32 5.17 27.11
N PHE A 191 34.83 4.08 26.56
CA PHE A 191 34.10 3.29 25.56
C PHE A 191 32.86 2.62 26.16
N VAL A 192 32.93 2.03 27.35
CA VAL A 192 31.79 1.45 28.07
C VAL A 192 30.69 2.52 28.30
N VAL A 193 31.09 3.67 28.86
CA VAL A 193 30.16 4.78 29.10
C VAL A 193 29.52 5.26 27.78
N PHE A 194 30.33 5.40 26.73
CA PHE A 194 29.83 5.78 25.39
C PHE A 194 28.80 4.76 24.86
N CYS A 195 29.06 3.47 24.97
CA CYS A 195 28.15 2.40 24.55
C CYS A 195 26.80 2.49 25.30
N ILE A 196 26.85 2.64 26.64
CA ILE A 196 25.62 2.74 27.46
C ILE A 196 24.82 3.98 27.08
N VAL A 197 25.45 5.13 27.00
CA VAL A 197 24.79 6.39 26.62
C VAL A 197 24.21 6.30 25.21
N SER A 198 24.93 5.72 24.25
CA SER A 198 24.48 5.55 22.87
C SER A 198 23.24 4.66 22.80
N VAL A 199 23.22 3.53 23.49
CA VAL A 199 22.07 2.62 23.52
C VAL A 199 20.84 3.32 24.13
N LEU A 200 21.03 4.01 25.28
CA LEU A 200 19.95 4.75 25.93
C LEU A 200 19.41 5.86 25.05
N ALA A 201 20.29 6.61 24.36
CA ALA A 201 19.88 7.66 23.43
C ALA A 201 19.07 7.11 22.26
N VAL A 202 19.50 6.01 21.65
CA VAL A 202 18.75 5.35 20.56
C VAL A 202 17.37 4.87 21.05
N LEU A 203 17.32 4.22 22.22
CA LEU A 203 16.04 3.77 22.79
C LEU A 203 15.10 4.96 23.10
N ALA A 204 15.63 6.04 23.63
CA ALA A 204 14.85 7.26 23.89
C ALA A 204 14.28 7.87 22.60
N ILE A 205 15.11 8.00 21.55
CA ILE A 205 14.68 8.51 20.25
C ILE A 205 13.59 7.63 19.64
N VAL A 206 13.78 6.33 19.63
CA VAL A 206 12.77 5.37 19.13
C VAL A 206 11.48 5.45 19.94
N GLY A 207 11.58 5.54 21.26
CA GLY A 207 10.43 5.71 22.15
C GLY A 207 9.66 6.99 21.86
N VAL A 208 10.34 8.11 21.69
CA VAL A 208 9.73 9.43 21.35
C VAL A 208 9.02 9.34 19.99
N ILE A 209 9.68 8.78 18.97
CA ILE A 209 9.08 8.60 17.64
C ILE A 209 7.82 7.72 17.75
N PHE A 210 7.88 6.64 18.49
CA PHE A 210 6.73 5.76 18.70
C PHE A 210 5.59 6.49 19.39
N CYS A 211 5.86 7.25 20.45
CA CYS A 211 4.85 8.05 21.16
C CYS A 211 4.20 9.10 20.24
N ILE A 212 4.99 9.80 19.44
CA ILE A 212 4.46 10.79 18.48
C ILE A 212 3.52 10.11 17.46
N ILE A 213 3.95 8.98 16.89
CA ILE A 213 3.16 8.22 15.92
C ILE A 213 1.87 7.70 16.57
N PHE A 214 1.97 7.17 17.79
CA PHE A 214 0.82 6.65 18.53
C PHE A 214 -0.19 7.75 18.85
N LEU A 215 0.24 8.86 19.42
CA LEU A 215 -0.63 10.00 19.75
C LEU A 215 -1.29 10.58 18.49
N TYR A 216 -0.53 10.73 17.41
CA TYR A 216 -1.07 11.20 16.14
C TYR A 216 -2.16 10.28 15.60
N ASN A 217 -1.93 8.96 15.62
CA ASN A 217 -2.91 7.97 15.18
C ASN A 217 -4.17 7.98 16.06
N MET A 218 -4.00 8.08 17.36
CA MET A 218 -5.11 8.16 18.32
C MET A 218 -5.97 9.39 18.07
N VAL A 219 -5.36 10.57 17.95
CA VAL A 219 -6.08 11.82 17.67
C VAL A 219 -6.77 11.78 16.30
N SER A 220 -6.10 11.24 15.28
CA SER A 220 -6.69 11.08 13.94
C SER A 220 -7.90 10.14 13.96
N ALA A 221 -7.83 9.03 14.71
CA ALA A 221 -8.93 8.09 14.83
C ALA A 221 -10.15 8.74 15.54
N ILE A 222 -9.91 9.45 16.64
CA ILE A 222 -10.97 10.16 17.38
C ILE A 222 -11.65 11.21 16.51
N ARG A 223 -10.87 12.02 15.79
CA ARG A 223 -11.41 13.04 14.87
C ARG A 223 -12.24 12.44 13.75
N HIS A 224 -11.81 11.29 13.21
CA HIS A 224 -12.55 10.60 12.13
C HIS A 224 -13.92 10.12 12.65
N VAL A 225 -13.95 9.45 13.80
CA VAL A 225 -15.19 8.98 14.42
C VAL A 225 -16.14 10.14 14.73
N SER A 226 -15.63 11.23 15.31
CA SER A 226 -16.45 12.41 15.61
C SER A 226 -17.03 13.08 14.37
N ARG A 227 -16.27 13.08 13.26
CA ARG A 227 -16.73 13.63 11.98
C ARG A 227 -17.83 12.77 11.35
N GLU A 228 -17.65 11.45 11.31
CA GLU A 228 -18.69 10.53 10.82
C GLU A 228 -19.97 10.59 11.65
N GLN A 229 -19.84 10.65 12.97
CA GLN A 229 -21.01 10.81 13.86
C GLN A 229 -21.75 12.14 13.60
N GLY A 230 -21.00 13.22 13.37
CA GLY A 230 -21.57 14.52 13.02
C GLY A 230 -22.32 14.51 11.68
N GLU A 231 -21.76 13.85 10.66
CA GLU A 231 -22.42 13.71 9.35
C GLU A 231 -23.67 12.83 9.42
N ARG A 232 -23.60 11.70 10.14
CA ARG A 232 -24.75 10.82 10.36
C ARG A 232 -25.89 11.52 11.11
N ALA A 233 -25.54 12.32 12.13
CA ALA A 233 -26.52 13.11 12.86
C ALA A 233 -27.19 14.19 12.00
N LYS A 234 -26.44 14.84 11.09
CA LYS A 234 -27.01 15.80 10.12
C LYS A 234 -27.97 15.13 9.15
N LEU A 235 -27.58 13.97 8.59
CA LEU A 235 -28.45 13.20 7.69
C LEU A 235 -29.72 12.69 8.38
N ALA A 236 -29.61 12.25 9.64
CA ALA A 236 -30.76 11.83 10.43
C ALA A 236 -31.75 12.98 10.68
N ARG A 237 -31.25 14.18 11.00
CA ARG A 237 -32.10 15.40 11.16
C ARG A 237 -32.77 15.79 9.85
N ALA A 238 -32.04 15.84 8.75
CA ALA A 238 -32.60 16.17 7.44
C ALA A 238 -33.72 15.19 7.01
N ARG A 239 -33.59 13.91 7.37
CA ARG A 239 -34.62 12.89 7.11
C ARG A 239 -35.87 13.08 7.99
N GLN A 240 -35.70 13.50 9.23
CA GLN A 240 -36.82 13.80 10.13
C GLN A 240 -37.59 15.07 9.70
N ASP A 241 -36.87 16.09 9.23
CA ASP A 241 -37.49 17.31 8.75
C ASP A 241 -38.20 17.10 7.39
N GLY A 242 -37.63 16.29 6.49
CA GLY A 242 -38.30 15.90 5.25
C GLY A 242 -39.59 15.07 5.47
N ASN A 243 -39.65 14.27 6.52
CA ASN A 243 -40.82 13.45 6.86
C ASN A 243 -41.93 14.24 7.59
N LYS A 244 -41.66 15.49 8.04
CA LYS A 244 -42.65 16.39 8.66
C LYS A 244 -43.37 17.25 7.65
N ILE A 245 -42.89 17.32 6.41
CA ILE A 245 -43.41 18.17 5.33
C ILE A 245 -44.26 17.35 4.33
N ALA A 246 -44.18 16.01 4.39
CA ALA A 246 -45.03 15.08 3.64
C ALA A 246 -46.19 14.60 4.50
#